data_c80c1ff0acaf177ac6fbc5d6639ec880
#
_entry.id   c80c1ff0acaf177ac6fbc5d6639ec880
#
_cell.length_a   1.000
_cell.length_b   1.000
_cell.length_c   1.000
_cell.angle_alpha   90.00
_cell.angle_beta   90.00
_cell.angle_gamma   90.00
#
_symmetry.space_group_name_H-M   'P 1'
#
loop_
_entity.id
_entity.type
_entity.pdbx_description
1 polymer ?
#
loop_
_entity_poly.entity_id
_entity_poly.type
_entity_poly.pdbx_seq_one_letter_code
_entity_poly.pdbx_strand_id
1 'polypeptide(L)' 'MIAPVRATVREFDSSDGSGSVFLDDGTVAGFGADVFAASGLRLLRRGQRVAIRLGPSGVITALTLATLPLPAGQ' A
#
# COMPACT_ATOMS: atom_id res chain seq x y z
N MET A 1 -7.61 -17.80 0.70
CA MET A 1 -6.77 -16.92 -0.12
C MET A 1 -7.34 -15.50 -0.10
N ILE A 2 -6.50 -14.53 0.13
CA ILE A 2 -6.94 -13.14 0.22
C ILE A 2 -6.60 -12.43 -1.09
N ALA A 3 -7.61 -11.89 -1.74
CA ALA A 3 -7.40 -11.12 -2.96
C ALA A 3 -6.77 -9.76 -2.63
N PRO A 4 -5.93 -9.22 -3.52
CA PRO A 4 -5.40 -7.87 -3.33
C PRO A 4 -6.54 -6.85 -3.37
N VAL A 5 -6.40 -5.83 -2.55
CA VAL A 5 -7.36 -4.73 -2.47
C VAL A 5 -6.77 -3.54 -3.21
N ARG A 6 -7.59 -2.89 -4.02
CA ARG A 6 -7.16 -1.67 -4.69
C ARG A 6 -7.42 -0.47 -3.81
N ALA A 7 -6.50 0.49 -3.88
CA ALA A 7 -6.58 1.67 -3.05
C ALA A 7 -5.96 2.86 -3.76
N THR A 8 -6.15 4.05 -3.20
CA THR A 8 -5.60 5.28 -3.74
C THR A 8 -4.73 5.93 -2.68
N VAL A 9 -3.53 6.34 -3.06
CA VAL A 9 -2.60 6.97 -2.11
C VAL A 9 -3.23 8.27 -1.60
N ARG A 10 -3.35 8.37 -0.28
CA ARG A 10 -3.83 9.56 0.40
C ARG A 10 -2.67 10.49 0.74
N GLU A 11 -1.64 9.94 1.36
CA GLU A 11 -0.46 10.68 1.76
C GLU A 11 0.75 9.77 1.68
N PHE A 12 1.90 10.36 1.45
CA PHE A 12 3.17 9.65 1.46
C PHE A 12 4.25 10.58 1.99
N ASP A 13 5.00 10.14 2.98
CA ASP A 13 6.12 10.88 3.55
C ASP A 13 7.41 10.27 3.02
N SER A 14 8.06 10.98 2.09
CA SER A 14 9.28 10.49 1.48
C SER A 14 10.48 10.49 2.43
N SER A 15 10.37 11.20 3.55
CA SER A 15 11.48 11.23 4.50
C SER A 15 11.63 9.94 5.29
N ASP A 16 10.54 9.21 5.52
CA ASP A 16 10.59 7.96 6.26
C ASP A 16 9.96 6.77 5.53
N GLY A 17 9.30 7.02 4.39
CA GLY A 17 8.70 5.94 3.61
C GLY A 17 7.34 5.48 4.12
N SER A 18 6.74 6.18 5.05
CA SER A 18 5.41 5.83 5.54
C SER A 18 4.33 6.59 4.79
N GLY A 19 3.10 6.15 4.91
CA GLY A 19 1.99 6.84 4.29
C GLY A 19 0.66 6.19 4.58
N SER A 20 -0.36 6.61 3.85
CA SER A 20 -1.70 6.07 3.99
C SER A 20 -2.41 6.08 2.65
N VAL A 21 -3.45 5.25 2.57
CA VAL A 21 -4.27 5.12 1.37
C VAL A 21 -5.74 5.17 1.74
N PHE A 22 -6.58 5.51 0.75
CA PHE A 22 -8.02 5.30 0.83
C PHE A 22 -8.34 3.98 0.16
N LEU A 23 -9.05 3.12 0.85
CA LEU A 23 -9.65 1.93 0.24
C LEU A 23 -10.85 2.33 -0.60
N ASP A 24 -11.31 1.43 -1.46
CA ASP A 24 -12.43 1.73 -2.35
C ASP A 24 -13.73 2.05 -1.58
N ASP A 25 -13.85 1.60 -0.34
CA ASP A 25 -15.00 1.91 0.51
C ASP A 25 -14.84 3.21 1.30
N GLY A 26 -13.73 3.93 1.10
CA GLY A 26 -13.45 5.18 1.80
C GLY A 26 -12.69 5.04 3.10
N THR A 27 -12.41 3.81 3.51
CA THR A 27 -11.63 3.57 4.73
C THR A 27 -10.18 3.99 4.52
N VAL A 28 -9.57 4.60 5.52
CA VAL A 28 -8.15 4.97 5.49
C VAL A 28 -7.35 3.86 6.15
N ALA A 29 -6.26 3.45 5.49
CA ALA A 29 -5.33 2.47 6.04
C ALA A 29 -3.91 3.01 5.92
N GLY A 30 -3.09 2.79 6.95
CA GLY A 30 -1.72 3.26 6.97
C GLY A 30 -0.72 2.16 6.67
N PHE A 31 0.45 2.54 6.19
CA PHE A 31 1.58 1.62 6.02
C PHE A 31 2.84 2.27 6.57
N GLY A 32 3.74 1.43 7.07
CA GLY A 32 5.00 1.91 7.60
C GLY A 32 6.13 1.83 6.60
N ALA A 33 7.28 2.33 6.99
CA ALA A 33 8.47 2.36 6.14
C ALA A 33 8.90 0.95 5.72
N ASP A 34 8.71 -0.04 6.57
CA ASP A 34 9.09 -1.43 6.28
C ASP A 34 8.27 -2.00 5.12
N VAL A 35 6.98 -1.72 5.08
CA VAL A 35 6.12 -2.17 3.99
C VAL A 35 6.52 -1.51 2.69
N PHE A 36 6.78 -0.22 2.72
CA PHE A 36 7.20 0.52 1.54
C PHE A 36 8.55 0.00 1.04
N ALA A 37 9.50 -0.22 1.94
CA ALA A 37 10.82 -0.74 1.55
C ALA A 37 10.70 -2.12 0.90
N ALA A 38 9.84 -2.98 1.43
CA ALA A 38 9.63 -4.31 0.88
C ALA A 38 8.95 -4.29 -0.49
N SER A 39 8.23 -3.21 -0.81
CA SER A 39 7.53 -3.09 -2.09
C SER A 39 8.47 -2.89 -3.27
N GLY A 40 9.68 -2.41 -3.02
CA GLY A 40 10.62 -2.04 -4.09
C GLY A 40 10.31 -0.73 -4.77
N LEU A 41 9.25 -0.04 -4.36
CA LEU A 41 8.90 1.26 -4.91
C LEU A 41 9.80 2.34 -4.31
N ARG A 42 9.99 3.43 -5.04
CA ARG A 42 10.85 4.52 -4.59
C ARG A 42 10.08 5.74 -4.17
N LEU A 43 8.88 5.91 -4.71
CA LEU A 43 8.07 7.10 -4.45
C LEU A 43 6.61 6.76 -4.73
N LEU A 44 5.74 7.30 -3.91
CA LEU A 44 4.31 7.28 -4.15
C LEU A 44 3.80 8.70 -4.23
N ARG A 45 2.77 8.91 -5.06
CA ARG A 45 2.16 10.23 -5.23
C ARG A 45 0.71 10.16 -4.77
N ARG A 46 0.20 11.27 -4.27
CA ARG A 46 -1.21 11.37 -3.94
C ARG A 46 -2.05 11.09 -5.17
N GLY A 47 -3.12 10.34 -4.98
CA GLY A 47 -4.02 9.98 -6.06
C GLY A 47 -3.56 8.79 -6.89
N GLN A 48 -2.38 8.26 -6.64
CA GLN A 48 -1.88 7.10 -7.36
C GLN A 48 -2.62 5.85 -6.92
N ARG A 49 -2.98 5.00 -7.91
CA ARG A 49 -3.65 3.73 -7.62
C ARG A 49 -2.60 2.68 -7.24
N VAL A 50 -2.90 1.96 -6.19
CA VAL A 50 -2.02 0.89 -5.69
C VAL A 50 -2.85 -0.34 -5.38
N ALA A 51 -2.18 -1.48 -5.33
CA ALA A 51 -2.75 -2.73 -4.83
C ALA A 51 -2.10 -3.03 -3.49
N ILE A 52 -2.89 -3.40 -2.52
CA ILE A 52 -2.41 -3.65 -1.16
C ILE A 52 -2.95 -4.99 -0.67
N ARG A 53 -2.30 -5.49 0.37
CA ARG A 53 -2.76 -6.65 1.10
C ARG A 53 -2.90 -6.25 2.57
N LEU A 54 -4.06 -6.54 3.14
CA LEU A 54 -4.34 -6.20 4.53
C LEU A 54 -4.10 -7.40 5.43
N GLY A 55 -3.50 -7.15 6.58
CA GLY A 55 -3.38 -8.15 7.63
C GLY A 55 -4.65 -8.23 8.49
N PRO A 56 -4.67 -9.15 9.46
CA PRO A 56 -5.87 -9.37 10.28
C PRO A 56 -6.27 -8.17 11.13
N SER A 57 -5.34 -7.27 11.41
CA SER A 57 -5.65 -6.07 12.20
C SER A 57 -6.02 -4.86 11.34
N GLY A 58 -6.11 -5.04 10.01
CA GLY A 58 -6.39 -3.94 9.10
C GLY A 58 -5.18 -3.12 8.71
N VAL A 59 -3.99 -3.57 9.08
CA VAL A 59 -2.73 -2.91 8.73
C VAL A 59 -2.27 -3.43 7.36
N ILE A 60 -1.77 -2.55 6.51
CA ILE A 60 -1.23 -2.94 5.22
C ILE A 60 0.05 -3.74 5.43
N THR A 61 0.10 -4.94 4.86
CA THR A 61 1.26 -5.82 4.96
C THR A 61 2.05 -5.93 3.67
N ALA A 62 1.46 -5.54 2.54
CA ALA A 62 2.14 -5.51 1.25
C ALA A 62 1.54 -4.42 0.39
N LEU A 63 2.34 -3.88 -0.52
CA LEU A 63 1.97 -2.72 -1.32
C LEU A 63 2.68 -2.79 -2.66
N THR A 64 1.98 -2.49 -3.74
CA THR A 64 2.59 -2.34 -5.06
C THR A 64 1.72 -1.44 -5.93
N LEU A 65 2.22 -1.06 -7.09
CA LEU A 65 1.41 -0.32 -8.05
C LEU A 65 0.26 -1.19 -8.56
N ALA A 66 -0.87 -0.57 -8.86
CA ALA A 66 -2.06 -1.31 -9.29
C ALA A 66 -1.83 -2.09 -10.58
N THR A 67 -0.86 -1.67 -11.39
CA THR A 67 -0.52 -2.32 -12.65
C THR A 67 0.52 -3.43 -12.51
N LEU A 68 1.04 -3.65 -11.30
CA LEU A 68 2.06 -4.66 -11.04
C LEU A 68 1.50 -5.73 -10.11
N PRO A 69 1.97 -6.98 -10.23
CA PRO A 69 1.58 -8.01 -9.26
C PRO A 69 2.18 -7.70 -7.90
N LEU A 70 1.51 -8.18 -6.84
CA LEU A 70 2.08 -8.11 -5.50
C LEU A 70 3.35 -8.96 -5.44
N PRO A 71 4.28 -8.61 -4.54
CA PRO A 71 5.53 -9.38 -4.42
C PRO A 71 5.25 -10.85 -4.21
N ALA A 72 5.96 -11.69 -4.95
CA ALA A 72 5.80 -13.13 -4.88
C ALA A 72 6.34 -13.68 -3.58
N GLY A 73 5.84 -14.85 -3.18
CA GLY A 73 6.33 -15.54 -1.99
C GLY A 73 5.81 -14.96 -0.69
N GLN A 74 4.93 -14.08 -0.77
CA GLN A 74 4.46 -13.35 0.40
C GLN A 74 3.05 -13.69 0.76
#